data_9a1ea308849ef6de5071701884db1b16
#
_entry.id   9a1ea308849ef6de5071701884db1b16
#
_cell.length_a   1.000
_cell.length_b   1.000
_cell.length_c   1.000
_cell.angle_alpha   90.00
_cell.angle_beta   90.00
_cell.angle_gamma   90.00
#
_symmetry.space_group_name_H-M   'P 1'
#
loop_
_entity.id
_entity.type
_entity.pdbx_description
1 polymer ?
#
loop_
_entity_poly.entity_id
_entity_poly.type
_entity_poly.pdbx_seq_one_letter_code
_entity_poly.pdbx_strand_id
1 'polypeptide(L)'
;MFHLAPDIINLNNVTFSYKGSKRKALDDVSISVKKGECIAILGPTGAGKSTLACIMNGTIPCFIDGNLTGQVNVDGLVPHEAGTAQMASRVGLVFGDPDTQLFGMTVEEDVAFGPSNLGLEYREIMKRVKKAMADMRLTGLERRPPHRLSGGQKQATAIAGVCAMLPKIMVLDEPTSMLDPEGKARVFSIVRMLKEELGATVILIEQEVDDILGLADRVFVMNSGKFMLSGTPREVFSQTDELRNAGVRVPHVVEFGGLIGADVIPFTIDEVLETVKSGSWSRPAKPAESDDARNSSSGESLASHNDSEPIIKVRSVEFKYPSGAKALDGIDLEITRGDFVAIVGQNGAGKTTLTRHFNGLLRPTSGEIEIMGRSAIGVPTIELCSHVGYVFQNPDEQLFCTTVEEELGFGPANIGMDKSMISSRVEAILNDIGLSKYRDVWPKYLTKGERQRLALASVVAMDPEVLIVDEPTTGLDWIESCQILDYLEDLRAKHGKTIIIITHDMNIVSLYARRVVVMARGKVMGDGTPQEVFSQPDLMALACLRRPSIADVTDALWGEILLTPADAAQRLFSGKTTHVEV
;
A
#
# COMPACT_ATOMS: atom_id res chain seq x y z
N MET A 1 -37.36 -0.97 -25.00
CA MET A 1 -36.02 -1.00 -25.59
C MET A 1 -35.14 -0.19 -24.66
N PHE A 2 -34.40 -0.84 -23.78
CA PHE A 2 -33.35 -0.17 -23.00
C PHE A 2 -32.23 0.18 -23.99
N HIS A 3 -32.03 1.46 -24.28
CA HIS A 3 -30.84 1.92 -24.99
C HIS A 3 -29.65 1.58 -24.08
N LEU A 4 -28.91 0.52 -24.41
CA LEU A 4 -27.59 0.26 -23.83
C LEU A 4 -26.75 1.53 -24.08
N ALA A 5 -26.19 2.09 -23.02
CA ALA A 5 -25.28 3.22 -23.17
C ALA A 5 -24.14 2.82 -24.12
N PRO A 6 -23.75 3.68 -25.07
CA PRO A 6 -22.69 3.35 -26.03
C PRO A 6 -21.36 3.19 -25.28
N ASP A 7 -20.53 2.26 -25.76
CA ASP A 7 -19.18 2.08 -25.25
C ASP A 7 -18.37 3.37 -25.50
N ILE A 8 -17.81 3.93 -24.43
CA ILE A 8 -16.96 5.12 -24.51
C ILE A 8 -15.49 4.74 -24.70
N ILE A 9 -15.11 3.53 -24.25
CA ILE A 9 -13.79 2.93 -24.48
C ILE A 9 -14.01 1.58 -25.14
N ASN A 10 -13.27 1.33 -26.20
CA ASN A 10 -13.26 0.05 -26.90
C ASN A 10 -11.83 -0.27 -27.37
N LEU A 11 -11.24 -1.29 -26.79
CA LEU A 11 -9.94 -1.84 -27.14
C LEU A 11 -10.17 -3.27 -27.66
N ASN A 12 -9.60 -3.59 -28.84
CA ASN A 12 -9.71 -4.91 -29.45
C ASN A 12 -8.32 -5.45 -29.80
N ASN A 13 -7.98 -6.59 -29.21
CA ASN A 13 -6.74 -7.36 -29.46
C ASN A 13 -5.47 -6.48 -29.34
N VAL A 14 -5.44 -5.60 -28.32
CA VAL A 14 -4.35 -4.66 -28.11
C VAL A 14 -3.13 -5.39 -27.55
N THR A 15 -2.02 -5.28 -28.26
CA THR A 15 -0.72 -5.78 -27.84
C THR A 15 0.30 -4.65 -27.87
N PHE A 16 1.10 -4.54 -26.81
CA PHE A 16 2.15 -3.52 -26.70
C PHE A 16 3.43 -4.08 -26.09
N SER A 17 4.57 -3.66 -26.67
CA SER A 17 5.93 -3.92 -26.14
C SER A 17 6.73 -2.65 -26.13
N TYR A 18 7.38 -2.34 -25.01
CA TYR A 18 8.30 -1.21 -24.90
C TYR A 18 9.51 -1.38 -25.84
N LYS A 19 10.03 -0.29 -26.36
CA LYS A 19 11.22 -0.28 -27.23
C LYS A 19 12.41 -0.97 -26.57
N GLY A 20 12.98 -1.95 -27.26
CA GLY A 20 14.11 -2.73 -26.75
C GLY A 20 13.72 -3.88 -25.79
N SER A 21 12.47 -3.98 -25.39
CA SER A 21 11.99 -5.12 -24.59
C SER A 21 11.49 -6.24 -25.48
N LYS A 22 11.85 -7.50 -25.13
CA LYS A 22 11.27 -8.70 -25.73
C LYS A 22 9.95 -9.10 -25.07
N ARG A 23 9.68 -8.56 -23.87
CA ARG A 23 8.46 -8.86 -23.10
C ARG A 23 7.33 -7.96 -23.58
N LYS A 24 6.17 -8.56 -23.82
CA LYS A 24 4.93 -7.83 -24.05
C LYS A 24 4.42 -7.26 -22.73
N ALA A 25 4.17 -5.97 -22.68
CA ALA A 25 3.51 -5.32 -21.53
C ALA A 25 1.99 -5.52 -21.58
N LEU A 26 1.42 -5.56 -22.81
CA LEU A 26 0.06 -6.02 -23.07
C LEU A 26 0.10 -7.10 -24.16
N ASP A 27 -0.69 -8.15 -24.00
CA ASP A 27 -0.75 -9.29 -24.92
C ASP A 27 -2.21 -9.68 -25.19
N ASP A 28 -2.75 -9.21 -26.30
CA ASP A 28 -4.10 -9.52 -26.78
C ASP A 28 -5.22 -9.03 -25.84
N VAL A 29 -5.09 -7.79 -25.35
CA VAL A 29 -6.03 -7.18 -24.40
C VAL A 29 -7.25 -6.62 -25.15
N SER A 30 -8.45 -7.03 -24.72
CA SER A 30 -9.72 -6.51 -25.22
C SER A 30 -10.61 -6.09 -24.07
N ILE A 31 -11.14 -4.86 -24.12
CA ILE A 31 -12.03 -4.30 -23.09
C ILE A 31 -12.99 -3.30 -23.71
N SER A 32 -14.26 -3.35 -23.29
CA SER A 32 -15.25 -2.31 -23.55
C SER A 32 -15.74 -1.70 -22.24
N VAL A 33 -15.88 -0.38 -22.20
CA VAL A 33 -16.38 0.38 -21.03
C VAL A 33 -17.53 1.29 -21.48
N LYS A 34 -18.64 1.20 -20.77
CA LYS A 34 -19.83 2.04 -21.05
C LYS A 34 -19.66 3.43 -20.45
N LYS A 35 -20.31 4.41 -21.06
CA LYS A 35 -20.36 5.77 -20.51
C LYS A 35 -21.00 5.78 -19.12
N GLY A 36 -20.33 6.42 -18.16
CA GLY A 36 -20.75 6.51 -16.76
C GLY A 36 -20.48 5.25 -15.93
N GLU A 37 -19.85 4.23 -16.51
CA GLU A 37 -19.46 3.01 -15.80
C GLU A 37 -18.20 3.27 -14.93
N CYS A 38 -18.15 2.69 -13.73
CA CYS A 38 -16.96 2.64 -12.91
C CYS A 38 -16.38 1.23 -12.97
N ILE A 39 -15.21 1.07 -13.55
CA ILE A 39 -14.51 -0.20 -13.59
C ILE A 39 -13.27 -0.18 -12.69
N ALA A 40 -12.98 -1.32 -12.05
CA ALA A 40 -11.73 -1.54 -11.36
C ALA A 40 -10.82 -2.48 -12.16
N ILE A 41 -9.53 -2.17 -12.23
CA ILE A 41 -8.49 -3.01 -12.83
C ILE A 41 -7.52 -3.40 -11.73
N LEU A 42 -7.49 -4.68 -11.40
CA LEU A 42 -6.66 -5.29 -10.36
C LEU A 42 -5.53 -6.10 -10.99
N GLY A 43 -4.53 -6.44 -10.19
CA GLY A 43 -3.44 -7.32 -10.60
C GLY A 43 -2.10 -6.90 -10.01
N PRO A 44 -1.09 -7.77 -10.08
CA PRO A 44 0.23 -7.53 -9.49
C PRO A 44 0.98 -6.39 -10.19
N THR A 45 2.06 -5.97 -9.56
CA THR A 45 3.01 -5.02 -10.12
C THR A 45 3.57 -5.55 -11.43
N GLY A 46 3.65 -4.71 -12.46
CA GLY A 46 4.11 -5.13 -13.79
C GLY A 46 3.11 -5.98 -14.60
N ALA A 47 1.85 -6.10 -14.17
CA ALA A 47 0.80 -6.78 -14.93
C ALA A 47 0.38 -6.06 -16.22
N GLY A 48 0.73 -4.75 -16.36
CA GLY A 48 0.38 -3.95 -17.54
C GLY A 48 -0.69 -2.88 -17.30
N LYS A 49 -1.17 -2.72 -16.06
CA LYS A 49 -2.26 -1.80 -15.69
C LYS A 49 -1.98 -0.34 -16.10
N SER A 50 -0.86 0.23 -15.66
CA SER A 50 -0.45 1.60 -16.00
C SER A 50 -0.14 1.76 -17.50
N THR A 51 0.37 0.71 -18.15
CA THR A 51 0.57 0.68 -19.62
C THR A 51 -0.77 0.84 -20.33
N LEU A 52 -1.80 0.14 -19.87
CA LEU A 52 -3.16 0.23 -20.41
C LEU A 52 -3.73 1.65 -20.22
N ALA A 53 -3.55 2.25 -19.04
CA ALA A 53 -3.93 3.63 -18.75
C ALA A 53 -3.25 4.64 -19.71
N CYS A 54 -1.93 4.48 -19.94
CA CYS A 54 -1.15 5.33 -20.84
C CYS A 54 -1.55 5.16 -22.33
N ILE A 55 -2.05 4.01 -22.74
CA ILE A 55 -2.60 3.82 -24.09
C ILE A 55 -3.93 4.55 -24.24
N MET A 56 -4.80 4.49 -23.20
CA MET A 56 -6.11 5.13 -23.25
C MET A 56 -6.01 6.67 -23.34
N ASN A 57 -5.00 7.28 -22.72
CA ASN A 57 -4.80 8.74 -22.78
C ASN A 57 -3.87 9.22 -23.91
N GLY A 58 -3.32 8.29 -24.70
CA GLY A 58 -2.44 8.59 -25.84
C GLY A 58 -0.98 8.91 -25.46
N THR A 59 -0.57 8.76 -24.19
CA THR A 59 0.85 8.89 -23.79
C THR A 59 1.69 7.81 -24.49
N ILE A 60 1.16 6.61 -24.62
CA ILE A 60 1.70 5.53 -25.43
C ILE A 60 0.94 5.49 -26.76
N PRO A 61 1.62 5.48 -27.90
CA PRO A 61 3.08 5.53 -28.13
C PRO A 61 3.64 6.93 -28.35
N CYS A 62 2.86 8.02 -28.12
CA CYS A 62 3.28 9.38 -28.50
C CYS A 62 4.55 9.88 -27.77
N PHE A 63 4.69 9.56 -26.49
CA PHE A 63 5.86 9.95 -25.67
C PHE A 63 6.68 8.76 -25.19
N ILE A 64 6.06 7.58 -25.13
CA ILE A 64 6.72 6.35 -24.69
C ILE A 64 6.80 5.42 -25.89
N ASP A 65 8.00 5.27 -26.44
CA ASP A 65 8.27 4.45 -27.63
C ASP A 65 7.98 2.96 -27.40
N GLY A 66 7.34 2.34 -28.38
CA GLY A 66 7.07 0.91 -28.38
C GLY A 66 6.30 0.46 -29.62
N ASN A 67 6.03 -0.83 -29.69
CA ASN A 67 5.26 -1.42 -30.76
C ASN A 67 3.83 -1.70 -30.27
N LEU A 68 2.88 -0.89 -30.75
CA LEU A 68 1.45 -1.00 -30.45
C LEU A 68 0.72 -1.61 -31.65
N THR A 69 -0.06 -2.65 -31.42
CA THR A 69 -0.93 -3.28 -32.43
C THR A 69 -2.33 -3.49 -31.84
N GLY A 70 -3.32 -3.76 -32.69
CA GLY A 70 -4.72 -3.86 -32.31
C GLY A 70 -5.47 -2.55 -32.55
N GLN A 71 -6.71 -2.47 -32.07
CA GLN A 71 -7.57 -1.30 -32.26
C GLN A 71 -7.86 -0.64 -30.91
N VAL A 72 -7.68 0.68 -30.86
CA VAL A 72 -7.97 1.50 -29.66
C VAL A 72 -8.89 2.63 -30.06
N ASN A 73 -10.07 2.68 -29.47
CA ASN A 73 -11.03 3.77 -29.61
C ASN A 73 -11.44 4.28 -28.23
N VAL A 74 -11.28 5.58 -27.99
CA VAL A 74 -11.62 6.24 -26.73
C VAL A 74 -12.41 7.51 -27.05
N ASP A 75 -13.68 7.57 -26.65
CA ASP A 75 -14.63 8.65 -26.94
C ASP A 75 -14.69 9.00 -28.44
N GLY A 76 -14.65 7.96 -29.29
CA GLY A 76 -14.69 8.11 -30.76
C GLY A 76 -13.37 8.51 -31.41
N LEU A 77 -12.28 8.59 -30.67
CA LEU A 77 -10.94 8.93 -31.15
C LEU A 77 -9.99 7.73 -31.07
N VAL A 78 -9.00 7.70 -31.97
CA VAL A 78 -7.84 6.82 -31.87
C VAL A 78 -6.72 7.61 -31.15
N PRO A 79 -6.35 7.27 -29.91
CA PRO A 79 -5.53 8.12 -29.05
C PRO A 79 -4.17 8.50 -29.66
N HIS A 80 -3.48 7.57 -30.32
CA HIS A 80 -2.18 7.84 -30.93
C HIS A 80 -2.23 8.70 -32.20
N GLU A 81 -3.38 8.77 -32.86
CA GLU A 81 -3.60 9.66 -34.01
C GLU A 81 -4.06 11.05 -33.56
N ALA A 82 -4.93 11.10 -32.53
CA ALA A 82 -5.44 12.34 -31.98
C ALA A 82 -4.36 13.16 -31.24
N GLY A 83 -3.38 12.48 -30.65
CA GLY A 83 -2.34 13.07 -29.84
C GLY A 83 -2.79 13.47 -28.42
N THR A 84 -1.83 13.57 -27.52
CA THR A 84 -2.08 13.78 -26.09
C THR A 84 -2.82 15.08 -25.76
N ALA A 85 -2.58 16.18 -26.49
CA ALA A 85 -3.27 17.44 -26.26
C ALA A 85 -4.80 17.32 -26.47
N GLN A 86 -5.23 16.60 -27.50
CA GLN A 86 -6.66 16.37 -27.76
C GLN A 86 -7.21 15.32 -26.77
N MET A 87 -6.43 14.29 -26.46
CA MET A 87 -6.84 13.26 -25.50
C MET A 87 -6.97 13.80 -24.07
N ALA A 88 -6.14 14.75 -23.63
CA ALA A 88 -6.20 15.34 -22.29
C ALA A 88 -7.56 16.00 -21.98
N SER A 89 -8.29 16.47 -23.01
CA SER A 89 -9.65 16.98 -22.83
C SER A 89 -10.71 15.88 -22.69
N ARG A 90 -10.37 14.64 -22.98
CA ARG A 90 -11.28 13.47 -22.96
C ARG A 90 -10.99 12.54 -21.80
N VAL A 91 -9.71 12.25 -21.57
CA VAL A 91 -9.20 11.31 -20.58
C VAL A 91 -8.29 12.04 -19.61
N GLY A 92 -8.75 12.20 -18.39
CA GLY A 92 -7.91 12.65 -17.28
C GLY A 92 -7.19 11.48 -16.68
N LEU A 93 -5.87 11.57 -16.51
CA LEU A 93 -5.04 10.57 -15.86
C LEU A 93 -4.43 11.13 -14.58
N VAL A 94 -4.61 10.41 -13.48
CA VAL A 94 -4.02 10.73 -12.18
C VAL A 94 -3.10 9.58 -11.79
N PHE A 95 -1.86 9.90 -11.45
CA PHE A 95 -0.86 8.91 -11.00
C PHE A 95 -0.92 8.67 -9.50
N GLY A 96 -0.42 7.52 -9.07
CA GLY A 96 -0.36 7.13 -7.65
C GLY A 96 0.57 8.02 -6.82
N ASP A 97 1.68 8.46 -7.40
CA ASP A 97 2.57 9.44 -6.78
C ASP A 97 2.23 10.87 -7.23
N PRO A 98 1.54 11.66 -6.39
CA PRO A 98 1.17 13.03 -6.74
C PRO A 98 2.39 13.96 -6.89
N ASP A 99 3.52 13.66 -6.26
CA ASP A 99 4.74 14.50 -6.37
C ASP A 99 5.32 14.48 -7.80
N THR A 100 5.01 13.47 -8.59
CA THR A 100 5.37 13.42 -10.02
C THR A 100 4.46 14.26 -10.91
N GLN A 101 3.31 14.69 -10.40
CA GLN A 101 2.28 15.41 -11.16
C GLN A 101 2.11 16.87 -10.74
N LEU A 102 2.48 17.22 -9.50
CA LEU A 102 2.36 18.57 -8.95
C LEU A 102 3.66 19.35 -9.17
N PHE A 103 3.56 20.53 -9.79
CA PHE A 103 4.71 21.37 -10.12
C PHE A 103 4.46 22.88 -9.93
N GLY A 104 3.23 23.31 -9.63
CA GLY A 104 2.89 24.71 -9.36
C GLY A 104 3.49 25.22 -8.05
N MET A 105 3.60 26.53 -7.93
CA MET A 105 4.05 27.17 -6.69
C MET A 105 2.95 27.17 -5.61
N THR A 106 1.70 27.05 -6.04
CA THR A 106 0.51 27.00 -5.18
C THR A 106 -0.48 25.95 -5.68
N VAL A 107 -1.37 25.49 -4.78
CA VAL A 107 -2.46 24.57 -5.11
C VAL A 107 -3.35 25.14 -6.23
N GLU A 108 -3.70 26.44 -6.15
CA GLU A 108 -4.52 27.09 -7.15
C GLU A 108 -3.88 27.08 -8.54
N GLU A 109 -2.56 27.32 -8.61
CA GLU A 109 -1.80 27.28 -9.88
C GLU A 109 -1.76 25.87 -10.47
N ASP A 110 -1.53 24.82 -9.64
CA ASP A 110 -1.59 23.43 -10.11
C ASP A 110 -2.95 23.07 -10.68
N VAL A 111 -4.04 23.41 -9.96
CA VAL A 111 -5.40 23.12 -10.41
C VAL A 111 -5.77 23.92 -11.66
N ALA A 112 -5.24 25.15 -11.81
CA ALA A 112 -5.49 26.00 -12.97
C ALA A 112 -4.71 25.59 -14.22
N PHE A 113 -3.64 24.81 -14.08
CA PHE A 113 -2.72 24.50 -15.19
C PHE A 113 -3.40 23.79 -16.35
N GLY A 114 -4.18 22.73 -16.09
CA GLY A 114 -4.89 22.00 -17.13
C GLY A 114 -5.88 22.88 -17.91
N PRO A 115 -6.82 23.55 -17.24
CA PRO A 115 -7.74 24.49 -17.88
C PRO A 115 -7.05 25.61 -18.67
N SER A 116 -5.91 26.11 -18.18
CA SER A 116 -5.13 27.15 -18.88
C SER A 116 -4.56 26.64 -20.21
N ASN A 117 -4.04 25.41 -20.23
CA ASN A 117 -3.53 24.78 -21.44
C ASN A 117 -4.62 24.42 -22.46
N LEU A 118 -5.88 24.30 -22.02
CA LEU A 118 -7.02 24.17 -22.93
C LEU A 118 -7.42 25.50 -23.60
N GLY A 119 -6.75 26.61 -23.29
CA GLY A 119 -7.01 27.92 -23.87
C GLY A 119 -8.33 28.56 -23.42
N LEU A 120 -8.82 28.21 -22.24
CA LEU A 120 -10.06 28.76 -21.69
C LEU A 120 -9.85 30.21 -21.22
N GLU A 121 -10.94 30.99 -21.23
CA GLU A 121 -10.92 32.34 -20.68
C GLU A 121 -10.70 32.33 -19.17
N TYR A 122 -9.98 33.33 -18.64
CA TYR A 122 -9.61 33.43 -17.21
C TYR A 122 -10.80 33.26 -16.26
N ARG A 123 -11.94 33.87 -16.59
CA ARG A 123 -13.17 33.74 -15.77
C ARG A 123 -13.64 32.29 -15.67
N GLU A 124 -13.60 31.55 -16.77
CA GLU A 124 -14.02 30.16 -16.82
C GLU A 124 -13.00 29.28 -16.08
N ILE A 125 -11.69 29.55 -16.24
CA ILE A 125 -10.62 28.86 -15.49
C ILE A 125 -10.87 28.98 -14.00
N MET A 126 -11.01 30.22 -13.49
CA MET A 126 -11.20 30.45 -12.05
C MET A 126 -12.50 29.87 -11.50
N LYS A 127 -13.57 29.82 -12.32
CA LYS A 127 -14.81 29.15 -11.96
C LYS A 127 -14.60 27.65 -11.78
N ARG A 128 -13.92 26.98 -12.71
CA ARG A 128 -13.61 25.54 -12.67
C ARG A 128 -12.67 25.20 -11.52
N VAL A 129 -11.61 25.98 -11.35
CA VAL A 129 -10.64 25.83 -10.25
C VAL A 129 -11.37 25.89 -8.90
N LYS A 130 -12.18 26.93 -8.70
CA LYS A 130 -12.91 27.11 -7.44
C LYS A 130 -13.87 25.96 -7.15
N LYS A 131 -14.57 25.48 -8.19
CA LYS A 131 -15.43 24.32 -8.07
C LYS A 131 -14.63 23.05 -7.76
N ALA A 132 -13.61 22.74 -8.53
CA ALA A 132 -12.79 21.54 -8.32
C ALA A 132 -12.14 21.53 -6.93
N MET A 133 -11.62 22.67 -6.47
CA MET A 133 -11.05 22.78 -5.12
C MET A 133 -12.12 22.58 -4.04
N ALA A 134 -13.33 23.10 -4.21
CA ALA A 134 -14.42 22.88 -3.27
C ALA A 134 -14.85 21.41 -3.22
N ASP A 135 -15.05 20.79 -4.39
CA ASP A 135 -15.43 19.37 -4.54
C ASP A 135 -14.38 18.46 -3.87
N MET A 136 -13.08 18.79 -3.99
CA MET A 136 -11.96 18.04 -3.39
C MET A 136 -11.63 18.47 -1.96
N ARG A 137 -12.41 19.33 -1.32
CA ARG A 137 -12.21 19.85 0.05
C ARG A 137 -10.85 20.52 0.25
N LEU A 138 -10.39 21.28 -0.75
CA LEU A 138 -9.12 22.02 -0.72
C LEU A 138 -9.32 23.52 -0.44
N THR A 139 -10.55 23.96 -0.15
CA THR A 139 -10.86 25.36 0.19
C THR A 139 -10.02 25.82 1.40
N GLY A 140 -9.39 26.98 1.27
CA GLY A 140 -8.48 27.53 2.29
C GLY A 140 -7.01 27.12 2.09
N LEU A 141 -6.72 26.27 1.09
CA LEU A 141 -5.35 25.85 0.75
C LEU A 141 -4.83 26.47 -0.55
N GLU A 142 -5.59 27.41 -1.17
CA GLU A 142 -5.34 27.97 -2.50
C GLU A 142 -3.89 28.43 -2.70
N ARG A 143 -3.36 29.16 -1.72
CA ARG A 143 -2.01 29.75 -1.76
C ARG A 143 -0.94 28.86 -1.10
N ARG A 144 -1.31 27.67 -0.64
CA ARG A 144 -0.34 26.78 0.00
C ARG A 144 0.52 26.10 -1.05
N PRO A 145 1.86 26.06 -0.86
CA PRO A 145 2.73 25.29 -1.75
C PRO A 145 2.44 23.78 -1.64
N PRO A 146 2.42 23.02 -2.77
CA PRO A 146 2.14 21.60 -2.78
C PRO A 146 3.03 20.76 -1.85
N HIS A 147 4.31 21.09 -1.73
CA HIS A 147 5.25 20.39 -0.84
C HIS A 147 4.93 20.53 0.66
N ARG A 148 3.99 21.42 1.05
CA ARG A 148 3.51 21.60 2.43
C ARG A 148 2.16 20.93 2.68
N LEU A 149 1.66 20.18 1.73
CA LEU A 149 0.41 19.43 1.84
C LEU A 149 0.69 18.04 2.43
N SER A 150 -0.32 17.45 3.10
CA SER A 150 -0.30 16.02 3.41
C SER A 150 -0.45 15.18 2.13
N GLY A 151 -0.06 13.90 2.16
CA GLY A 151 -0.18 13.00 1.01
C GLY A 151 -1.61 13.00 0.44
N GLY A 152 -2.63 12.86 1.29
CA GLY A 152 -4.04 12.92 0.85
C GLY A 152 -4.45 14.28 0.27
N GLN A 153 -3.90 15.40 0.75
CA GLN A 153 -4.14 16.73 0.17
C GLN A 153 -3.44 16.89 -1.19
N LYS A 154 -2.22 16.36 -1.33
CA LYS A 154 -1.51 16.34 -2.62
C LYS A 154 -2.30 15.54 -3.66
N GLN A 155 -2.76 14.35 -3.29
CA GLN A 155 -3.56 13.51 -4.18
C GLN A 155 -4.88 14.19 -4.57
N ALA A 156 -5.57 14.78 -3.60
CA ALA A 156 -6.77 15.58 -3.88
C ALA A 156 -6.48 16.76 -4.82
N THR A 157 -5.30 17.40 -4.72
CA THR A 157 -4.87 18.48 -5.61
C THR A 157 -4.65 17.96 -7.04
N ALA A 158 -3.97 16.82 -7.21
CA ALA A 158 -3.77 16.19 -8.50
C ALA A 158 -5.12 15.83 -9.17
N ILE A 159 -6.04 15.22 -8.40
CA ILE A 159 -7.38 14.91 -8.87
C ILE A 159 -8.14 16.20 -9.24
N ALA A 160 -8.07 17.26 -8.40
CA ALA A 160 -8.71 18.55 -8.68
C ALA A 160 -8.22 19.18 -9.99
N GLY A 161 -6.90 19.14 -10.25
CA GLY A 161 -6.30 19.63 -11.49
C GLY A 161 -6.85 18.93 -12.74
N VAL A 162 -7.02 17.61 -12.65
CA VAL A 162 -7.62 16.83 -13.74
C VAL A 162 -9.12 17.11 -13.84
N CYS A 163 -9.87 17.14 -12.74
CA CYS A 163 -11.31 17.43 -12.72
C CYS A 163 -11.64 18.84 -13.27
N ALA A 164 -10.77 19.81 -13.06
CA ALA A 164 -10.96 21.18 -13.57
C ALA A 164 -10.97 21.25 -15.11
N MET A 165 -10.40 20.26 -15.80
CA MET A 165 -10.49 20.12 -17.25
C MET A 165 -11.85 19.59 -17.71
N LEU A 166 -12.65 18.99 -16.81
CA LEU A 166 -13.94 18.33 -17.08
C LEU A 166 -13.83 17.18 -18.11
N PRO A 167 -12.93 16.23 -17.92
CA PRO A 167 -12.80 15.09 -18.80
C PRO A 167 -14.03 14.17 -18.70
N LYS A 168 -14.34 13.44 -19.76
CA LYS A 168 -15.44 12.46 -19.77
C LYS A 168 -15.05 11.14 -19.09
N ILE A 169 -13.77 10.85 -19.08
CA ILE A 169 -13.17 9.62 -18.55
C ILE A 169 -12.10 10.03 -17.55
N MET A 170 -12.15 9.44 -16.36
CA MET A 170 -11.15 9.59 -15.32
C MET A 170 -10.42 8.26 -15.14
N VAL A 171 -9.11 8.25 -15.32
CA VAL A 171 -8.25 7.11 -15.03
C VAL A 171 -7.43 7.45 -13.79
N LEU A 172 -7.59 6.67 -12.74
CA LEU A 172 -6.89 6.82 -11.47
C LEU A 172 -5.97 5.61 -11.31
N ASP A 173 -4.66 5.84 -11.43
CA ASP A 173 -3.66 4.76 -11.38
C ASP A 173 -3.04 4.69 -9.99
N GLU A 174 -3.46 3.71 -9.18
CA GLU A 174 -3.08 3.49 -7.78
C GLU A 174 -3.19 4.75 -6.89
N PRO A 175 -4.33 5.49 -6.93
CA PRO A 175 -4.45 6.79 -6.28
C PRO A 175 -4.38 6.73 -4.75
N THR A 176 -4.38 5.55 -4.15
CA THR A 176 -4.37 5.36 -2.69
C THR A 176 -3.06 4.79 -2.14
N SER A 177 -2.10 4.40 -3.00
CA SER A 177 -0.90 3.63 -2.63
C SER A 177 0.02 4.27 -1.58
N MET A 178 0.01 5.62 -1.46
CA MET A 178 0.88 6.37 -0.52
C MET A 178 0.08 7.07 0.60
N LEU A 179 -1.19 6.70 0.77
CA LEU A 179 -2.09 7.41 1.66
C LEU A 179 -2.35 6.62 2.95
N ASP A 180 -2.48 7.36 4.05
CA ASP A 180 -3.03 6.85 5.29
C ASP A 180 -4.54 6.54 5.14
N PRO A 181 -5.17 5.81 6.07
CA PRO A 181 -6.57 5.42 5.95
C PRO A 181 -7.55 6.59 5.75
N GLU A 182 -7.27 7.77 6.34
CA GLU A 182 -8.09 8.96 6.13
C GLU A 182 -7.96 9.48 4.69
N GLY A 183 -6.73 9.52 4.16
CA GLY A 183 -6.44 9.86 2.78
C GLY A 183 -7.12 8.91 1.79
N LYS A 184 -7.03 7.60 2.02
CA LYS A 184 -7.72 6.57 1.22
C LYS A 184 -9.23 6.78 1.21
N ALA A 185 -9.86 6.91 2.37
CA ALA A 185 -11.30 7.15 2.48
C ALA A 185 -11.74 8.42 1.73
N ARG A 186 -10.91 9.46 1.76
CA ARG A 186 -11.14 10.70 1.00
C ARG A 186 -11.12 10.45 -0.50
N VAL A 187 -10.11 9.74 -1.03
CA VAL A 187 -10.03 9.40 -2.46
C VAL A 187 -11.23 8.58 -2.90
N PHE A 188 -11.61 7.54 -2.15
CA PHE A 188 -12.80 6.74 -2.49
C PHE A 188 -14.10 7.56 -2.42
N SER A 189 -14.22 8.53 -1.50
CA SER A 189 -15.36 9.45 -1.48
C SER A 189 -15.41 10.33 -2.73
N ILE A 190 -14.25 10.76 -3.23
CA ILE A 190 -14.12 11.51 -4.48
C ILE A 190 -14.53 10.65 -5.67
N VAL A 191 -14.05 9.41 -5.74
CA VAL A 191 -14.42 8.49 -6.83
C VAL A 191 -15.94 8.25 -6.85
N ARG A 192 -16.57 8.09 -5.67
CA ARG A 192 -18.03 7.97 -5.57
C ARG A 192 -18.74 9.22 -6.08
N MET A 193 -18.30 10.40 -5.69
CA MET A 193 -18.84 11.66 -6.18
C MET A 193 -18.68 11.80 -7.71
N LEU A 194 -17.51 11.46 -8.27
CA LEU A 194 -17.28 11.48 -9.72
C LEU A 194 -18.27 10.58 -10.46
N LYS A 195 -18.55 9.39 -9.93
CA LYS A 195 -19.50 8.44 -10.50
C LYS A 195 -20.94 8.91 -10.34
N GLU A 196 -21.38 9.18 -9.11
CA GLU A 196 -22.80 9.35 -8.76
C GLU A 196 -23.31 10.76 -9.07
N GLU A 197 -22.51 11.80 -8.81
CA GLU A 197 -22.94 13.19 -8.96
C GLU A 197 -22.54 13.78 -10.32
N LEU A 198 -21.36 13.42 -10.84
CA LEU A 198 -20.86 13.97 -12.09
C LEU A 198 -21.11 13.06 -13.30
N GLY A 199 -21.52 11.81 -13.08
CA GLY A 199 -21.75 10.82 -14.14
C GLY A 199 -20.52 10.53 -15.00
N ALA A 200 -19.32 10.71 -14.42
CA ALA A 200 -18.07 10.45 -15.11
C ALA A 200 -17.85 8.93 -15.29
N THR A 201 -17.21 8.56 -16.40
CA THR A 201 -16.69 7.20 -16.55
C THR A 201 -15.38 7.10 -15.77
N VAL A 202 -15.28 6.16 -14.85
CA VAL A 202 -14.11 6.02 -13.98
C VAL A 202 -13.42 4.68 -14.21
N ILE A 203 -12.12 4.74 -14.41
CA ILE A 203 -11.23 3.56 -14.43
C ILE A 203 -10.33 3.67 -13.22
N LEU A 204 -10.53 2.79 -12.26
CA LEU A 204 -9.78 2.73 -11.03
C LEU A 204 -8.79 1.55 -11.10
N ILE A 205 -7.52 1.85 -11.16
CA ILE A 205 -6.45 0.85 -11.04
C ILE A 205 -6.03 0.83 -9.58
N GLU A 206 -6.17 -0.31 -8.90
CA GLU A 206 -5.90 -0.43 -7.49
C GLU A 206 -5.35 -1.82 -7.12
N GLN A 207 -4.77 -1.89 -5.93
CA GLN A 207 -4.34 -3.14 -5.29
C GLN A 207 -5.20 -3.45 -4.05
N GLU A 208 -5.77 -2.42 -3.43
CA GLU A 208 -6.69 -2.54 -2.29
C GLU A 208 -8.06 -3.01 -2.79
N VAL A 209 -8.53 -4.13 -2.26
CA VAL A 209 -9.75 -4.79 -2.77
C VAL A 209 -11.01 -4.49 -1.97
N ASP A 210 -10.87 -4.26 -0.65
CA ASP A 210 -12.01 -4.12 0.27
C ASP A 210 -12.92 -2.92 -0.11
N ASP A 211 -12.34 -1.79 -0.49
CA ASP A 211 -13.10 -0.58 -0.84
C ASP A 211 -13.70 -0.64 -2.27
N ILE A 212 -13.22 -1.56 -3.12
CA ILE A 212 -13.69 -1.73 -4.50
C ILE A 212 -15.05 -2.43 -4.57
N LEU A 213 -15.32 -3.34 -3.61
CA LEU A 213 -16.54 -4.15 -3.57
C LEU A 213 -17.83 -3.34 -3.69
N GLY A 214 -17.88 -2.16 -3.07
CA GLY A 214 -19.05 -1.28 -3.06
C GLY A 214 -19.01 -0.13 -4.08
N LEU A 215 -17.97 -0.06 -4.93
CA LEU A 215 -17.72 1.09 -5.80
C LEU A 215 -17.75 0.77 -7.28
N ALA A 216 -17.09 -0.32 -7.70
CA ALA A 216 -16.97 -0.71 -9.09
C ALA A 216 -18.24 -1.45 -9.59
N ASP A 217 -18.64 -1.14 -10.83
CA ASP A 217 -19.71 -1.87 -11.53
C ASP A 217 -19.16 -3.17 -12.13
N ARG A 218 -17.90 -3.15 -12.60
CA ARG A 218 -17.17 -4.31 -13.10
C ARG A 218 -15.73 -4.29 -12.64
N VAL A 219 -15.17 -5.47 -12.49
CA VAL A 219 -13.77 -5.72 -12.11
C VAL A 219 -13.09 -6.51 -13.20
N PHE A 220 -11.86 -6.12 -13.52
CA PHE A 220 -10.95 -6.81 -14.41
C PHE A 220 -9.69 -7.17 -13.64
N VAL A 221 -9.26 -8.41 -13.72
CA VAL A 221 -8.00 -8.87 -13.12
C VAL A 221 -6.99 -9.11 -14.22
N MET A 222 -5.88 -8.40 -14.15
CA MET A 222 -4.80 -8.45 -15.13
C MET A 222 -3.57 -9.13 -14.55
N ASN A 223 -2.98 -10.05 -15.30
CA ASN A 223 -1.68 -10.64 -14.99
C ASN A 223 -0.87 -10.84 -16.28
N SER A 224 0.42 -10.53 -16.23
CA SER A 224 1.37 -10.73 -17.35
C SER A 224 0.86 -10.19 -18.70
N GLY A 225 0.23 -9.01 -18.67
CA GLY A 225 -0.27 -8.32 -19.86
C GLY A 225 -1.60 -8.83 -20.39
N LYS A 226 -2.32 -9.71 -19.68
CA LYS A 226 -3.61 -10.28 -20.10
C LYS A 226 -4.68 -10.11 -19.02
N PHE A 227 -5.93 -10.02 -19.44
CA PHE A 227 -7.04 -10.19 -18.50
C PHE A 227 -7.25 -11.68 -18.23
N MET A 228 -7.20 -12.03 -16.94
CA MET A 228 -7.43 -13.38 -16.42
C MET A 228 -8.90 -13.57 -16.04
N LEU A 229 -9.49 -12.55 -15.40
CA LEU A 229 -10.88 -12.56 -14.94
C LEU A 229 -11.55 -11.24 -15.31
N SER A 230 -12.84 -11.27 -15.56
CA SER A 230 -13.65 -10.06 -15.69
C SER A 230 -15.12 -10.35 -15.38
N GLY A 231 -15.82 -9.41 -14.77
CA GLY A 231 -17.23 -9.56 -14.40
C GLY A 231 -17.65 -8.52 -13.37
N THR A 232 -18.81 -8.72 -12.77
CA THR A 232 -19.22 -7.97 -11.59
C THR A 232 -18.30 -8.28 -10.41
N PRO A 233 -18.19 -7.41 -9.40
CA PRO A 233 -17.39 -7.70 -8.21
C PRO A 233 -17.71 -9.08 -7.62
N ARG A 234 -19.00 -9.45 -7.51
CA ARG A 234 -19.41 -10.76 -7.00
C ARG A 234 -18.90 -11.93 -7.84
N GLU A 235 -18.97 -11.84 -9.16
CA GLU A 235 -18.49 -12.90 -10.07
C GLU A 235 -16.97 -13.08 -9.98
N VAL A 236 -16.23 -11.98 -9.91
CA VAL A 236 -14.77 -12.02 -9.88
C VAL A 236 -14.25 -12.47 -8.51
N PHE A 237 -14.71 -11.85 -7.41
CA PHE A 237 -14.19 -12.15 -6.08
C PHE A 237 -14.66 -13.51 -5.52
N SER A 238 -15.71 -14.13 -6.09
CA SER A 238 -16.07 -15.52 -5.77
C SER A 238 -15.05 -16.55 -6.29
N GLN A 239 -14.19 -16.16 -7.25
CA GLN A 239 -13.14 -17.01 -7.82
C GLN A 239 -11.83 -16.84 -7.03
N THR A 240 -11.85 -17.27 -5.76
CA THR A 240 -10.76 -16.99 -4.80
C THR A 240 -9.42 -17.59 -5.20
N ASP A 241 -9.41 -18.81 -5.77
CA ASP A 241 -8.17 -19.48 -6.19
C ASP A 241 -7.55 -18.81 -7.42
N GLU A 242 -8.37 -18.37 -8.38
CA GLU A 242 -7.92 -17.61 -9.54
C GLU A 242 -7.36 -16.25 -9.15
N LEU A 243 -7.96 -15.57 -8.16
CA LEU A 243 -7.46 -14.30 -7.63
C LEU A 243 -6.08 -14.49 -6.98
N ARG A 244 -5.92 -15.52 -6.12
CA ARG A 244 -4.63 -15.85 -5.53
C ARG A 244 -3.57 -16.16 -6.58
N ASN A 245 -3.92 -16.99 -7.59
CA ASN A 245 -3.03 -17.31 -8.71
C ASN A 245 -2.66 -16.07 -9.53
N ALA A 246 -3.56 -15.10 -9.61
CA ALA A 246 -3.31 -13.82 -10.26
C ALA A 246 -2.51 -12.82 -9.39
N GLY A 247 -2.26 -13.14 -8.12
CA GLY A 247 -1.54 -12.26 -7.19
C GLY A 247 -2.41 -11.14 -6.61
N VAL A 248 -3.72 -11.31 -6.62
CA VAL A 248 -4.69 -10.38 -6.06
C VAL A 248 -5.19 -10.92 -4.74
N ARG A 249 -5.18 -10.08 -3.71
CA ARG A 249 -5.69 -10.42 -2.39
C ARG A 249 -7.19 -10.67 -2.43
N VAL A 250 -7.64 -11.65 -1.66
CA VAL A 250 -9.08 -11.90 -1.45
C VAL A 250 -9.58 -11.03 -0.28
N PRO A 251 -10.72 -10.32 -0.42
CA PRO A 251 -11.31 -9.59 0.70
C PRO A 251 -11.63 -10.53 1.87
N HIS A 252 -11.38 -10.10 3.10
CA HIS A 252 -11.53 -10.96 4.30
C HIS A 252 -12.94 -11.53 4.46
N VAL A 253 -13.99 -10.77 4.15
CA VAL A 253 -15.38 -11.24 4.23
C VAL A 253 -15.66 -12.36 3.24
N VAL A 254 -15.09 -12.26 2.03
CA VAL A 254 -15.21 -13.28 0.97
C VAL A 254 -14.43 -14.52 1.36
N GLU A 255 -13.20 -14.35 1.82
CA GLU A 255 -12.34 -15.45 2.26
C GLU A 255 -12.97 -16.21 3.43
N PHE A 256 -13.47 -15.50 4.44
CA PHE A 256 -14.19 -16.11 5.55
C PHE A 256 -15.41 -16.92 5.07
N GLY A 257 -16.22 -16.34 4.16
CA GLY A 257 -17.35 -17.06 3.54
C GLY A 257 -16.94 -18.36 2.86
N GLY A 258 -15.83 -18.34 2.10
CA GLY A 258 -15.27 -19.54 1.47
C GLY A 258 -14.77 -20.57 2.50
N LEU A 259 -14.06 -20.13 3.54
CA LEU A 259 -13.52 -21.00 4.60
C LEU A 259 -14.63 -21.70 5.40
N ILE A 260 -15.75 -21.05 5.64
CA ILE A 260 -16.89 -21.66 6.35
C ILE A 260 -17.80 -22.49 5.42
N GLY A 261 -17.57 -22.47 4.09
CA GLY A 261 -18.42 -23.14 3.12
C GLY A 261 -19.82 -22.53 3.08
N ALA A 262 -19.90 -21.20 2.98
CA ALA A 262 -21.17 -20.49 2.86
C ALA A 262 -21.89 -20.89 1.56
N ASP A 263 -23.21 -21.13 1.63
CA ASP A 263 -24.04 -21.45 0.46
C ASP A 263 -23.99 -20.34 -0.59
N VAL A 264 -23.91 -19.10 -0.13
CA VAL A 264 -23.67 -17.91 -0.95
C VAL A 264 -22.52 -17.11 -0.32
N ILE A 265 -21.48 -16.84 -1.09
CA ILE A 265 -20.31 -16.09 -0.62
C ILE A 265 -20.74 -14.68 -0.20
N PRO A 266 -20.49 -14.25 1.04
CA PRO A 266 -20.82 -12.90 1.51
C PRO A 266 -19.82 -11.87 1.01
N PHE A 267 -20.28 -10.63 0.79
CA PHE A 267 -19.49 -9.50 0.29
C PHE A 267 -19.50 -8.29 1.23
N THR A 268 -20.36 -8.34 2.25
CA THR A 268 -20.43 -7.31 3.29
C THR A 268 -20.43 -7.95 4.67
N ILE A 269 -20.11 -7.16 5.67
CA ILE A 269 -20.17 -7.61 7.07
C ILE A 269 -21.60 -8.08 7.41
N ASP A 270 -22.63 -7.33 6.98
CA ASP A 270 -24.04 -7.69 7.25
C ASP A 270 -24.40 -9.04 6.62
N GLU A 271 -23.97 -9.31 5.39
CA GLU A 271 -24.18 -10.61 4.73
C GLU A 271 -23.47 -11.75 5.48
N VAL A 272 -22.26 -11.49 6.03
CA VAL A 272 -21.57 -12.49 6.88
C VAL A 272 -22.39 -12.79 8.13
N LEU A 273 -22.87 -11.74 8.82
CA LEU A 273 -23.67 -11.89 10.03
C LEU A 273 -24.97 -12.67 9.75
N GLU A 274 -25.63 -12.39 8.62
CA GLU A 274 -26.83 -13.11 8.19
C GLU A 274 -26.50 -14.59 7.88
N THR A 275 -25.44 -14.85 7.13
CA THR A 275 -25.00 -16.22 6.78
C THR A 275 -24.72 -17.05 8.02
N VAL A 276 -24.02 -16.50 9.00
CA VAL A 276 -23.69 -17.21 10.24
C VAL A 276 -24.94 -17.43 11.10
N LYS A 277 -25.81 -16.42 11.23
CA LYS A 277 -27.06 -16.51 12.03
C LYS A 277 -28.08 -17.47 11.43
N SER A 278 -28.22 -17.48 10.11
CA SER A 278 -29.17 -18.38 9.42
C SER A 278 -28.71 -19.85 9.38
N GLY A 279 -27.40 -20.09 9.63
CA GLY A 279 -26.81 -21.41 9.46
C GLY A 279 -26.64 -21.83 7.99
N SER A 280 -26.64 -20.87 7.06
CA SER A 280 -26.44 -21.08 5.61
C SER A 280 -24.97 -21.32 5.26
N TRP A 281 -24.35 -22.25 5.97
CA TRP A 281 -22.95 -22.65 5.80
C TRP A 281 -22.77 -24.13 6.23
N SER A 282 -21.69 -24.73 5.68
CA SER A 282 -21.34 -26.11 6.05
C SER A 282 -19.82 -26.26 6.07
N ARG A 283 -19.30 -26.96 7.10
CA ARG A 283 -17.83 -27.14 7.18
C ARG A 283 -17.33 -27.89 5.95
N PRO A 284 -16.41 -27.31 5.15
CA PRO A 284 -15.86 -27.96 3.98
C PRO A 284 -15.17 -29.28 4.35
N ALA A 285 -15.34 -30.32 3.53
CA ALA A 285 -14.67 -31.61 3.71
C ALA A 285 -13.15 -31.49 3.56
N LYS A 286 -12.69 -30.51 2.77
CA LYS A 286 -11.29 -30.15 2.59
C LYS A 286 -11.15 -28.67 2.96
N PRO A 287 -10.24 -28.30 3.90
CA PRO A 287 -10.02 -26.90 4.21
C PRO A 287 -9.66 -26.14 2.93
N ALA A 288 -10.30 -25.00 2.67
CA ALA A 288 -9.84 -24.07 1.65
C ALA A 288 -8.46 -23.55 2.08
N GLU A 289 -7.56 -23.35 1.12
CA GLU A 289 -6.31 -22.67 1.39
C GLU A 289 -6.63 -21.21 1.75
N SER A 290 -6.11 -20.73 2.88
CA SER A 290 -6.21 -19.33 3.26
C SER A 290 -4.88 -18.64 2.98
N ASP A 291 -4.92 -17.38 2.55
CA ASP A 291 -3.73 -16.54 2.39
C ASP A 291 -3.00 -16.39 3.74
N ASP A 292 -3.74 -16.53 4.83
CA ASP A 292 -3.33 -16.34 6.21
C ASP A 292 -2.93 -17.65 6.94
N ALA A 293 -2.97 -18.81 6.27
CA ALA A 293 -2.66 -20.12 6.87
C ALA A 293 -1.23 -20.25 7.45
N ARG A 294 -0.40 -19.25 7.19
CA ARG A 294 1.00 -19.21 7.62
C ARG A 294 1.17 -19.00 9.13
N ASN A 295 0.20 -18.43 9.83
CA ASN A 295 0.25 -18.15 11.28
C ASN A 295 -0.54 -19.12 12.17
N SER A 296 -1.31 -20.05 11.62
CA SER A 296 -2.10 -21.01 12.42
C SER A 296 -1.25 -22.09 13.13
N SER A 297 0.07 -22.12 12.90
CA SER A 297 1.00 -23.05 13.57
C SER A 297 1.65 -22.51 14.85
N SER A 298 1.43 -21.26 15.21
CA SER A 298 1.96 -20.68 16.46
C SER A 298 0.91 -20.65 17.58
N GLY A 299 0.38 -21.83 17.93
CA GLY A 299 -0.15 -22.09 19.25
C GLY A 299 0.95 -22.12 20.32
N GLU A 300 2.07 -21.45 20.10
CA GLU A 300 2.99 -21.13 21.17
C GLU A 300 2.30 -20.06 22.02
N SER A 301 1.73 -20.55 23.13
CA SER A 301 1.35 -19.77 24.28
C SER A 301 2.31 -18.57 24.39
N LEU A 302 1.74 -17.36 24.45
CA LEU A 302 2.41 -16.16 24.94
C LEU A 302 3.03 -16.50 26.30
N ALA A 303 4.20 -17.17 26.28
CA ALA A 303 5.05 -17.27 27.44
C ALA A 303 5.34 -15.81 27.82
N SER A 304 4.87 -15.44 28.98
CA SER A 304 5.05 -14.14 29.61
C SER A 304 6.48 -13.63 29.35
N HIS A 305 6.61 -12.65 28.44
CA HIS A 305 7.87 -11.97 28.11
C HIS A 305 8.40 -11.07 29.26
N ASN A 306 8.04 -11.42 30.52
CA ASN A 306 8.38 -10.60 31.68
C ASN A 306 9.85 -10.64 32.11
N ASP A 307 10.74 -11.44 31.46
CA ASP A 307 12.14 -11.59 31.87
C ASP A 307 13.19 -11.27 30.80
N SER A 308 12.83 -10.86 29.58
CA SER A 308 13.81 -10.50 28.56
C SER A 308 14.23 -9.03 28.66
N GLU A 309 15.54 -8.77 28.77
CA GLU A 309 16.06 -7.39 28.80
C GLU A 309 15.65 -6.61 27.55
N PRO A 310 15.15 -5.36 27.72
CA PRO A 310 14.82 -4.51 26.58
C PRO A 310 16.09 -4.16 25.79
N ILE A 311 15.99 -4.33 24.47
CA ILE A 311 17.08 -4.00 23.53
C ILE A 311 17.12 -2.50 23.22
N ILE A 312 15.97 -1.82 23.26
CA ILE A 312 15.84 -0.36 23.13
C ILE A 312 15.03 0.17 24.31
N LYS A 313 15.54 1.22 24.98
CA LYS A 313 14.81 1.98 25.98
C LYS A 313 14.78 3.46 25.60
N VAL A 314 13.61 4.04 25.67
CA VAL A 314 13.36 5.46 25.40
C VAL A 314 12.71 6.07 26.63
N ARG A 315 13.27 7.16 27.17
CA ARG A 315 12.76 7.81 28.36
C ARG A 315 12.58 9.30 28.14
N SER A 316 11.32 9.74 28.21
CA SER A 316 10.89 11.14 28.13
C SER A 316 11.50 11.90 26.94
N VAL A 317 11.59 11.23 25.78
CA VAL A 317 12.24 11.78 24.59
C VAL A 317 11.36 12.83 23.94
N GLU A 318 11.94 14.01 23.76
CA GLU A 318 11.36 15.11 22.99
C GLU A 318 12.23 15.44 21.79
N PHE A 319 11.57 15.84 20.68
CA PHE A 319 12.28 16.31 19.49
C PHE A 319 11.54 17.43 18.78
N LYS A 320 12.28 18.48 18.43
CA LYS A 320 11.81 19.60 17.60
C LYS A 320 12.71 19.75 16.38
N TYR A 321 12.10 19.83 15.21
CA TYR A 321 12.82 20.15 13.99
C TYR A 321 13.33 21.61 14.01
N PRO A 322 14.36 21.97 13.22
CA PRO A 322 14.82 23.36 13.11
C PRO A 322 13.73 24.35 12.68
N SER A 323 12.69 23.89 12.02
CA SER A 323 11.49 24.67 11.67
C SER A 323 10.62 25.06 12.86
N GLY A 324 10.92 24.56 14.07
CA GLY A 324 10.13 24.75 15.29
C GLY A 324 9.01 23.75 15.51
N ALA A 325 8.75 22.85 14.53
CA ALA A 325 7.72 21.83 14.69
C ALA A 325 8.16 20.77 15.72
N LYS A 326 7.34 20.57 16.77
CA LYS A 326 7.55 19.52 17.77
C LYS A 326 7.03 18.20 17.18
N ALA A 327 7.94 17.24 16.96
CA ALA A 327 7.61 15.94 16.37
C ALA A 327 7.48 14.82 17.40
N LEU A 328 8.20 14.91 18.53
CA LEU A 328 8.07 13.99 19.66
C LEU A 328 7.85 14.80 20.95
N ASP A 329 6.97 14.31 21.81
CA ASP A 329 6.51 15.02 23.02
C ASP A 329 6.47 14.09 24.24
N GLY A 330 7.66 13.81 24.82
CA GLY A 330 7.80 13.00 26.02
C GLY A 330 7.50 11.53 25.76
N ILE A 331 8.24 10.89 24.84
CA ILE A 331 8.08 9.48 24.50
C ILE A 331 8.76 8.60 25.55
N ASP A 332 8.01 7.67 26.11
CA ASP A 332 8.50 6.54 26.90
C ASP A 332 8.14 5.24 26.14
N LEU A 333 9.15 4.39 25.87
CA LEU A 333 8.98 3.14 25.13
C LEU A 333 10.13 2.18 25.44
N GLU A 334 9.81 0.91 25.65
CA GLU A 334 10.80 -0.17 25.72
C GLU A 334 10.50 -1.20 24.64
N ILE A 335 11.50 -1.69 23.92
CA ILE A 335 11.38 -2.75 22.91
C ILE A 335 12.22 -3.91 23.35
N THR A 336 11.64 -5.10 23.36
CA THR A 336 12.25 -6.33 23.85
C THR A 336 13.02 -7.04 22.71
N ARG A 337 14.08 -7.74 23.05
CA ARG A 337 14.84 -8.54 22.08
C ARG A 337 13.99 -9.65 21.48
N GLY A 338 14.08 -9.82 20.15
CA GLY A 338 13.36 -10.88 19.42
C GLY A 338 11.87 -10.58 19.16
N ASP A 339 11.41 -9.36 19.48
CA ASP A 339 10.05 -8.91 19.16
C ASP A 339 9.87 -8.62 17.67
N PHE A 340 8.60 -8.73 17.22
CA PHE A 340 8.13 -8.15 15.97
C PHE A 340 7.13 -7.04 16.31
N VAL A 341 7.61 -5.80 16.29
CA VAL A 341 6.84 -4.62 16.72
C VAL A 341 6.37 -3.82 15.51
N ALA A 342 5.08 -3.52 15.45
CA ALA A 342 4.54 -2.55 14.50
C ALA A 342 4.34 -1.19 15.19
N ILE A 343 4.97 -0.14 14.66
CA ILE A 343 4.71 1.25 15.05
C ILE A 343 3.70 1.83 14.05
N VAL A 344 2.49 2.13 14.55
CA VAL A 344 1.36 2.52 13.72
C VAL A 344 0.84 3.91 14.08
N GLY A 345 0.07 4.54 13.19
CA GLY A 345 -0.53 5.86 13.39
C GLY A 345 -0.58 6.67 12.09
N GLN A 346 -1.31 7.79 12.11
CA GLN A 346 -1.46 8.64 10.92
C GLN A 346 -0.12 9.25 10.46
N ASN A 347 -0.11 9.76 9.24
CA ASN A 347 1.04 10.51 8.71
C ASN A 347 1.31 11.76 9.56
N GLY A 348 2.58 11.98 9.91
CA GLY A 348 2.97 13.06 10.81
C GLY A 348 2.81 12.77 12.31
N ALA A 349 2.44 11.55 12.72
CA ALA A 349 2.36 11.15 14.13
C ALA A 349 3.71 11.10 14.86
N GLY A 350 4.83 11.11 14.11
CA GLY A 350 6.19 11.04 14.68
C GLY A 350 6.87 9.68 14.56
N LYS A 351 6.26 8.69 13.90
CA LYS A 351 6.78 7.31 13.76
C LYS A 351 8.20 7.25 13.21
N THR A 352 8.41 7.72 11.99
CA THR A 352 9.73 7.79 11.32
C THR A 352 10.70 8.67 12.10
N THR A 353 10.23 9.75 12.73
CA THR A 353 11.07 10.60 13.58
C THR A 353 11.59 9.82 14.79
N LEU A 354 10.71 9.08 15.49
CA LEU A 354 11.10 8.27 16.64
C LEU A 354 12.15 7.22 16.26
N THR A 355 11.89 6.47 15.20
CA THR A 355 12.77 5.36 14.80
C THR A 355 14.13 5.82 14.27
N ARG A 356 14.20 7.01 13.65
CA ARG A 356 15.48 7.63 13.23
C ARG A 356 16.39 8.05 14.39
N HIS A 357 15.88 8.10 15.60
CA HIS A 357 16.71 8.30 16.79
C HIS A 357 17.44 7.01 17.20
N PHE A 358 16.88 5.83 16.91
CA PHE A 358 17.44 4.55 17.32
C PHE A 358 18.76 4.21 16.59
N ASN A 359 18.89 4.66 15.35
CA ASN A 359 20.15 4.49 14.58
C ASN A 359 21.03 5.75 14.56
N GLY A 360 20.65 6.79 15.32
CA GLY A 360 21.43 8.03 15.42
C GLY A 360 21.36 8.96 14.22
N LEU A 361 20.42 8.76 13.28
CA LEU A 361 20.15 9.72 12.19
C LEU A 361 19.56 11.03 12.72
N LEU A 362 18.83 10.97 13.83
CA LEU A 362 18.37 12.14 14.56
C LEU A 362 18.87 12.07 16.00
N ARG A 363 19.00 13.23 16.64
CA ARG A 363 19.38 13.35 18.05
C ARG A 363 18.23 14.00 18.83
N PRO A 364 17.83 13.47 19.98
CA PRO A 364 16.74 14.04 20.76
C PRO A 364 17.10 15.44 21.27
N THR A 365 16.08 16.30 21.40
CA THR A 365 16.24 17.62 22.03
C THR A 365 16.37 17.48 23.56
N SER A 366 15.66 16.52 24.14
CA SER A 366 15.75 16.12 25.55
C SER A 366 15.32 14.67 25.72
N GLY A 367 15.58 14.09 26.89
CA GLY A 367 15.33 12.69 27.19
C GLY A 367 16.51 11.78 26.89
N GLU A 368 16.34 10.48 27.08
CA GLU A 368 17.40 9.47 26.99
C GLU A 368 16.97 8.33 26.06
N ILE A 369 17.95 7.80 25.31
CA ILE A 369 17.80 6.60 24.50
C ILE A 369 18.95 5.65 24.80
N GLU A 370 18.62 4.44 25.21
CA GLU A 370 19.56 3.36 25.42
C GLU A 370 19.33 2.27 24.35
N ILE A 371 20.43 1.77 23.77
CA ILE A 371 20.43 0.67 22.81
C ILE A 371 21.38 -0.39 23.36
N MET A 372 20.88 -1.61 23.56
CA MET A 372 21.62 -2.72 24.14
C MET A 372 22.27 -2.35 25.48
N GLY A 373 21.54 -1.59 26.32
CA GLY A 373 22.00 -1.13 27.65
C GLY A 373 23.04 -0.01 27.62
N ARG A 374 23.31 0.62 26.47
CA ARG A 374 24.25 1.73 26.31
C ARG A 374 23.53 2.97 25.81
N SER A 375 23.92 4.14 26.33
CA SER A 375 23.37 5.41 25.81
C SER A 375 23.70 5.57 24.34
N ALA A 376 22.69 5.88 23.53
CA ALA A 376 22.85 6.21 22.11
C ALA A 376 23.30 7.67 21.89
N ILE A 377 23.22 8.52 22.95
CA ILE A 377 23.57 9.94 22.87
C ILE A 377 25.09 10.10 22.80
N GLY A 378 25.56 10.79 21.74
CA GLY A 378 26.99 11.02 21.53
C GLY A 378 27.74 9.88 20.82
N VAL A 379 27.09 8.74 20.60
CA VAL A 379 27.67 7.61 19.82
C VAL A 379 27.62 7.97 18.33
N PRO A 380 28.71 7.73 17.55
CA PRO A 380 28.72 7.91 16.11
C PRO A 380 27.65 7.08 15.41
N THR A 381 27.00 7.62 14.39
CA THR A 381 25.94 6.92 13.63
C THR A 381 26.44 5.59 13.05
N ILE A 382 27.68 5.52 12.57
CA ILE A 382 28.25 4.30 12.00
C ILE A 382 28.33 3.14 13.03
N GLU A 383 28.60 3.45 14.30
CA GLU A 383 28.60 2.47 15.37
C GLU A 383 27.19 2.00 15.69
N LEU A 384 26.22 2.91 15.74
CA LEU A 384 24.82 2.55 15.96
C LEU A 384 24.25 1.74 14.79
N CYS A 385 24.60 2.07 13.54
CA CYS A 385 24.13 1.36 12.34
C CYS A 385 24.59 -0.12 12.29
N SER A 386 25.69 -0.48 12.95
CA SER A 386 26.13 -1.88 13.06
C SER A 386 25.20 -2.70 13.97
N HIS A 387 24.45 -2.06 14.85
CA HIS A 387 23.50 -2.70 15.77
C HIS A 387 22.05 -2.52 15.36
N VAL A 388 21.71 -1.35 14.80
CA VAL A 388 20.36 -0.97 14.40
C VAL A 388 20.34 -0.60 12.91
N GLY A 389 19.96 -1.55 12.08
CA GLY A 389 19.78 -1.34 10.65
C GLY A 389 18.47 -0.60 10.37
N TYR A 390 18.49 0.31 9.39
CA TYR A 390 17.35 1.09 8.97
C TYR A 390 17.13 0.98 7.45
N VAL A 391 15.94 0.55 7.05
CA VAL A 391 15.51 0.49 5.65
C VAL A 391 14.53 1.65 5.41
N PHE A 392 14.84 2.50 4.45
CA PHE A 392 14.02 3.67 4.12
C PHE A 392 12.76 3.27 3.33
N GLN A 393 11.72 4.10 3.46
CA GLN A 393 10.46 3.92 2.74
C GLN A 393 10.64 3.88 1.22
N ASN A 394 11.49 4.76 0.67
CA ASN A 394 11.83 4.78 -0.74
C ASN A 394 13.19 4.12 -0.97
N PRO A 395 13.27 2.96 -1.64
CA PRO A 395 14.53 2.29 -1.91
C PRO A 395 15.50 3.13 -2.77
N ASP A 396 14.99 4.05 -3.59
CA ASP A 396 15.80 4.91 -4.45
C ASP A 396 16.58 5.97 -3.65
N GLU A 397 16.23 6.23 -2.39
CA GLU A 397 17.01 7.06 -1.46
C GLU A 397 18.19 6.32 -0.81
N GLN A 398 18.16 4.98 -0.88
CA GLN A 398 19.14 4.11 -0.24
C GLN A 398 20.11 3.48 -1.24
N LEU A 399 19.63 3.10 -2.43
CA LEU A 399 20.41 2.38 -3.45
C LEU A 399 21.19 3.34 -4.36
N PHE A 400 22.52 3.25 -4.37
CA PHE A 400 23.38 4.19 -5.12
C PHE A 400 24.55 3.53 -5.84
N CYS A 401 24.87 2.26 -5.57
CA CYS A 401 25.96 1.56 -6.23
C CYS A 401 25.63 1.21 -7.70
N THR A 402 26.65 0.82 -8.46
CA THR A 402 26.51 0.55 -9.90
C THR A 402 26.04 -0.88 -10.17
N THR A 403 26.21 -1.80 -9.21
CA THR A 403 25.71 -3.18 -9.31
C THR A 403 25.01 -3.62 -8.02
N VAL A 404 24.18 -4.65 -8.14
CA VAL A 404 23.51 -5.29 -6.98
C VAL A 404 24.53 -5.87 -6.01
N GLU A 405 25.61 -6.48 -6.52
CA GLU A 405 26.67 -7.04 -5.68
C GLU A 405 27.40 -5.97 -4.87
N GLU A 406 27.78 -4.85 -5.51
CA GLU A 406 28.40 -3.72 -4.83
C GLU A 406 27.51 -3.13 -3.75
N GLU A 407 26.19 -3.02 -4.01
CA GLU A 407 25.21 -2.50 -3.05
C GLU A 407 25.15 -3.37 -1.78
N LEU A 408 25.10 -4.69 -1.94
CA LEU A 408 25.11 -5.62 -0.80
C LEU A 408 26.42 -5.62 -0.04
N GLY A 409 27.55 -5.42 -0.72
CA GLY A 409 28.89 -5.39 -0.11
C GLY A 409 29.24 -4.09 0.58
N PHE A 410 28.56 -2.99 0.25
CA PHE A 410 28.92 -1.63 0.69
C PHE A 410 28.82 -1.45 2.22
N GLY A 411 27.68 -1.81 2.82
CA GLY A 411 27.46 -1.70 4.26
C GLY A 411 28.48 -2.52 5.06
N PRO A 412 28.62 -3.84 4.81
CA PRO A 412 29.61 -4.70 5.45
C PRO A 412 31.04 -4.20 5.35
N ALA A 413 31.45 -3.65 4.20
CA ALA A 413 32.78 -3.09 4.03
C ALA A 413 33.00 -1.85 4.93
N ASN A 414 32.00 -0.98 5.08
CA ASN A 414 32.10 0.24 5.90
C ASN A 414 32.16 -0.06 7.40
N ILE A 415 31.56 -1.15 7.87
CA ILE A 415 31.67 -1.59 9.28
C ILE A 415 32.93 -2.43 9.54
N GLY A 416 33.81 -2.60 8.53
CA GLY A 416 35.11 -3.28 8.68
C GLY A 416 35.07 -4.80 8.61
N MET A 417 34.05 -5.39 7.97
CA MET A 417 33.98 -6.85 7.77
C MET A 417 35.06 -7.33 6.79
N ASP A 418 35.63 -8.49 7.00
CA ASP A 418 36.63 -9.08 6.12
C ASP A 418 36.07 -9.39 4.73
N LYS A 419 36.88 -9.14 3.69
CA LYS A 419 36.45 -9.34 2.28
C LYS A 419 35.94 -10.75 1.96
N SER A 420 36.57 -11.78 2.56
CA SER A 420 36.14 -13.17 2.39
C SER A 420 34.74 -13.43 2.98
N MET A 421 34.47 -12.82 4.14
CA MET A 421 33.17 -12.90 4.80
C MET A 421 32.12 -12.12 3.99
N ILE A 422 32.47 -10.94 3.47
CA ILE A 422 31.57 -10.15 2.61
C ILE A 422 31.14 -10.96 1.39
N SER A 423 32.09 -11.55 0.67
CA SER A 423 31.79 -12.32 -0.55
C SER A 423 30.87 -13.51 -0.27
N SER A 424 31.14 -14.27 0.78
CA SER A 424 30.30 -15.41 1.18
C SER A 424 28.90 -14.97 1.59
N ARG A 425 28.79 -13.84 2.30
CA ARG A 425 27.53 -13.31 2.77
C ARG A 425 26.67 -12.73 1.64
N VAL A 426 27.28 -11.99 0.73
CA VAL A 426 26.62 -11.46 -0.47
C VAL A 426 26.06 -12.60 -1.31
N GLU A 427 26.82 -13.69 -1.51
CA GLU A 427 26.34 -14.87 -2.24
C GLU A 427 25.12 -15.50 -1.58
N ALA A 428 25.14 -15.69 -0.27
CA ALA A 428 24.02 -16.26 0.47
C ALA A 428 22.77 -15.35 0.36
N ILE A 429 22.94 -14.06 0.62
CA ILE A 429 21.82 -13.10 0.57
C ILE A 429 21.22 -12.99 -0.83
N LEU A 430 22.05 -12.95 -1.89
CA LEU A 430 21.55 -12.92 -3.28
C LEU A 430 20.63 -14.10 -3.58
N ASN A 431 20.95 -15.28 -3.04
CA ASN A 431 20.12 -16.47 -3.21
C ASN A 431 18.82 -16.36 -2.40
N ASP A 432 18.91 -15.90 -1.14
CA ASP A 432 17.75 -15.77 -0.25
C ASP A 432 16.69 -14.78 -0.80
N ILE A 433 17.14 -13.65 -1.36
CA ILE A 433 16.23 -12.64 -1.93
C ILE A 433 15.88 -12.87 -3.40
N GLY A 434 16.40 -13.93 -4.03
CA GLY A 434 16.13 -14.30 -5.43
C GLY A 434 16.70 -13.35 -6.48
N LEU A 435 17.78 -12.62 -6.16
CA LEU A 435 18.40 -11.64 -7.07
C LEU A 435 19.72 -12.11 -7.69
N SER A 436 20.12 -13.37 -7.53
CA SER A 436 21.40 -13.92 -8.06
C SER A 436 21.62 -13.66 -9.55
N LYS A 437 20.56 -13.71 -10.36
CA LYS A 437 20.60 -13.42 -11.81
C LYS A 437 20.86 -11.94 -12.14
N TYR A 438 20.71 -11.05 -11.18
CA TYR A 438 20.87 -9.60 -11.34
C TYR A 438 22.16 -9.06 -10.70
N ARG A 439 23.07 -9.92 -10.28
CA ARG A 439 24.33 -9.59 -9.57
C ARG A 439 25.04 -8.35 -10.15
N ASP A 440 25.26 -8.35 -11.47
CA ASP A 440 26.00 -7.30 -12.20
C ASP A 440 25.09 -6.22 -12.79
N VAL A 441 23.80 -6.23 -12.46
CA VAL A 441 22.82 -5.27 -12.98
C VAL A 441 22.80 -4.04 -12.11
N TRP A 442 22.66 -2.86 -12.76
CA TRP A 442 22.45 -1.62 -12.03
C TRP A 442 21.09 -1.62 -11.32
N PRO A 443 21.02 -1.32 -10.02
CA PRO A 443 19.78 -1.37 -9.24
C PRO A 443 18.59 -0.62 -9.85
N LYS A 444 18.84 0.46 -10.59
CA LYS A 444 17.79 1.24 -11.29
C LYS A 444 17.03 0.47 -12.38
N TYR A 445 17.58 -0.63 -12.88
CA TYR A 445 16.90 -1.49 -13.86
C TYR A 445 16.02 -2.57 -13.23
N LEU A 446 16.08 -2.72 -11.90
CA LEU A 446 15.22 -3.61 -11.15
C LEU A 446 13.79 -3.03 -11.04
N THR A 447 12.81 -3.91 -10.89
CA THR A 447 11.45 -3.51 -10.52
C THR A 447 11.43 -2.87 -9.12
N LYS A 448 10.35 -2.19 -8.75
CA LYS A 448 10.21 -1.58 -7.43
C LYS A 448 10.34 -2.63 -6.31
N GLY A 449 9.66 -3.77 -6.44
CA GLY A 449 9.73 -4.87 -5.48
C GLY A 449 11.14 -5.48 -5.38
N GLU A 450 11.84 -5.65 -6.51
CA GLU A 450 13.24 -6.12 -6.51
C GLU A 450 14.16 -5.09 -5.83
N ARG A 451 13.96 -3.78 -6.06
CA ARG A 451 14.72 -2.72 -5.36
C ARG A 451 14.43 -2.70 -3.85
N GLN A 452 13.18 -2.91 -3.45
CA GLN A 452 12.83 -2.96 -2.03
C GLN A 452 13.48 -4.16 -1.34
N ARG A 453 13.47 -5.34 -1.97
CA ARG A 453 14.21 -6.51 -1.46
C ARG A 453 15.72 -6.27 -1.39
N LEU A 454 16.29 -5.60 -2.40
CA LEU A 454 17.72 -5.24 -2.38
C LEU A 454 18.04 -4.25 -1.25
N ALA A 455 17.21 -3.22 -1.05
CA ALA A 455 17.40 -2.24 0.02
C ALA A 455 17.33 -2.89 1.40
N LEU A 456 16.37 -3.80 1.63
CA LEU A 456 16.32 -4.59 2.86
C LEU A 456 17.58 -5.44 3.02
N ALA A 457 17.96 -6.16 1.97
CA ALA A 457 19.09 -7.07 1.98
C ALA A 457 20.43 -6.37 2.21
N SER A 458 20.63 -5.15 1.68
CA SER A 458 21.85 -4.36 1.92
C SER A 458 22.04 -4.01 3.40
N VAL A 459 20.94 -3.82 4.14
CA VAL A 459 20.97 -3.61 5.59
C VAL A 459 21.18 -4.92 6.34
N VAL A 460 20.49 -6.00 5.95
CA VAL A 460 20.65 -7.34 6.54
C VAL A 460 22.09 -7.85 6.38
N ALA A 461 22.77 -7.47 5.30
CA ALA A 461 24.17 -7.82 5.06
C ALA A 461 25.12 -7.35 6.18
N MET A 462 24.79 -6.29 6.90
CA MET A 462 25.56 -5.81 8.07
C MET A 462 25.33 -6.62 9.34
N ASP A 463 24.30 -7.50 9.37
CA ASP A 463 23.93 -8.37 10.51
C ASP A 463 23.47 -7.64 11.77
N PRO A 464 22.68 -6.58 11.68
CA PRO A 464 22.29 -5.85 12.87
C PRO A 464 21.40 -6.70 13.80
N GLU A 465 21.38 -6.36 15.10
CA GLU A 465 20.51 -6.98 16.10
C GLU A 465 19.05 -6.53 15.96
N VAL A 466 18.85 -5.28 15.54
CA VAL A 466 17.55 -4.65 15.34
C VAL A 466 17.44 -4.22 13.89
N LEU A 467 16.33 -4.55 13.24
CA LEU A 467 15.97 -4.10 11.89
C LEU A 467 14.74 -3.20 11.97
N ILE A 468 14.89 -1.98 11.52
CA ILE A 468 13.79 -1.02 11.37
C ILE A 468 13.45 -0.92 9.88
N VAL A 469 12.20 -1.15 9.52
CA VAL A 469 11.74 -1.08 8.13
C VAL A 469 10.57 -0.11 8.03
N ASP A 470 10.83 1.01 7.37
CA ASP A 470 9.85 2.10 7.24
C ASP A 470 8.98 1.84 6.00
N GLU A 471 7.68 1.55 6.22
CA GLU A 471 6.66 1.28 5.20
C GLU A 471 7.11 0.23 4.15
N PRO A 472 7.44 -1.02 4.57
CA PRO A 472 8.11 -2.02 3.71
C PRO A 472 7.31 -2.43 2.47
N THR A 473 6.01 -2.21 2.47
CA THR A 473 5.06 -2.74 1.47
C THR A 473 4.43 -1.68 0.58
N THR A 474 4.77 -0.40 0.80
CA THR A 474 4.18 0.71 0.04
C THR A 474 4.46 0.60 -1.46
N GLY A 475 3.38 0.47 -2.25
CA GLY A 475 3.43 0.36 -3.72
C GLY A 475 3.99 -0.99 -4.22
N LEU A 476 3.92 -2.03 -3.39
CA LEU A 476 4.15 -3.42 -3.74
C LEU A 476 2.81 -4.14 -3.84
N ASP A 477 2.76 -5.18 -4.67
CA ASP A 477 1.61 -6.08 -4.65
C ASP A 477 1.62 -7.00 -3.42
N TRP A 478 0.51 -7.73 -3.24
CA TRP A 478 0.34 -8.59 -2.08
C TRP A 478 1.41 -9.69 -1.97
N ILE A 479 1.78 -10.30 -3.11
CA ILE A 479 2.81 -11.36 -3.15
C ILE A 479 4.17 -10.79 -2.77
N GLU A 480 4.57 -9.67 -3.37
CA GLU A 480 5.84 -9.00 -3.05
C GLU A 480 5.89 -8.56 -1.58
N SER A 481 4.76 -8.05 -1.06
CA SER A 481 4.61 -7.65 0.34
C SER A 481 4.80 -8.83 1.29
N CYS A 482 4.13 -9.95 1.03
CA CYS A 482 4.29 -11.18 1.81
C CYS A 482 5.73 -11.70 1.77
N GLN A 483 6.39 -11.70 0.61
CA GLN A 483 7.78 -12.14 0.50
C GLN A 483 8.74 -11.34 1.40
N ILE A 484 8.57 -10.03 1.49
CA ILE A 484 9.38 -9.18 2.35
C ILE A 484 9.10 -9.47 3.82
N LEU A 485 7.84 -9.59 4.18
CA LEU A 485 7.43 -9.80 5.57
C LEU A 485 7.76 -11.22 6.07
N ASP A 486 7.60 -12.23 5.23
CA ASP A 486 8.03 -13.61 5.50
C ASP A 486 9.55 -13.66 5.76
N TYR A 487 10.33 -12.92 4.95
CA TYR A 487 11.77 -12.82 5.16
C TYR A 487 12.13 -12.14 6.49
N LEU A 488 11.43 -11.07 6.87
CA LEU A 488 11.60 -10.40 8.17
C LEU A 488 11.23 -11.34 9.35
N GLU A 489 10.12 -12.09 9.22
CA GLU A 489 9.72 -13.05 10.25
C GLU A 489 10.72 -14.22 10.34
N ASP A 490 11.27 -14.68 9.24
CA ASP A 490 12.35 -15.67 9.22
C ASP A 490 13.60 -15.17 9.94
N LEU A 491 14.00 -13.91 9.72
CA LEU A 491 15.12 -13.30 10.46
C LEU A 491 14.85 -13.24 11.96
N ARG A 492 13.61 -12.91 12.36
CA ARG A 492 13.21 -12.93 13.76
C ARG A 492 13.22 -14.35 14.34
N ALA A 493 12.51 -15.28 13.70
CA ALA A 493 12.26 -16.62 14.24
C ALA A 493 13.51 -17.50 14.23
N LYS A 494 14.33 -17.45 13.16
CA LYS A 494 15.49 -18.31 12.97
C LYS A 494 16.80 -17.69 13.49
N HIS A 495 16.90 -16.36 13.44
CA HIS A 495 18.14 -15.65 13.79
C HIS A 495 18.01 -14.75 15.03
N GLY A 496 16.84 -14.75 15.69
CA GLY A 496 16.61 -14.01 16.94
C GLY A 496 16.69 -12.49 16.79
N LYS A 497 16.51 -11.97 15.56
CA LYS A 497 16.53 -10.53 15.30
C LYS A 497 15.30 -9.85 15.86
N THR A 498 15.44 -8.59 16.27
CA THR A 498 14.31 -7.74 16.65
C THR A 498 13.85 -6.96 15.43
N ILE A 499 12.58 -7.05 15.10
CA ILE A 499 11.99 -6.39 13.92
C ILE A 499 11.08 -5.27 14.36
N ILE A 500 11.26 -4.09 13.78
CA ILE A 500 10.40 -2.93 13.97
C ILE A 500 9.92 -2.49 12.59
N ILE A 501 8.63 -2.63 12.32
CA ILE A 501 8.03 -2.09 11.10
C ILE A 501 7.26 -0.82 11.42
N ILE A 502 7.33 0.16 10.52
CA ILE A 502 6.43 1.29 10.51
C ILE A 502 5.44 1.01 9.41
N THR A 503 4.15 1.00 9.72
CA THR A 503 3.12 0.77 8.70
C THR A 503 1.78 1.40 9.10
N HIS A 504 0.94 1.64 8.11
CA HIS A 504 -0.47 2.00 8.27
C HIS A 504 -1.41 0.88 7.79
N ASP A 505 -0.88 -0.24 7.32
CA ASP A 505 -1.67 -1.40 6.88
C ASP A 505 -1.92 -2.36 8.05
N MET A 506 -3.16 -2.31 8.58
CA MET A 506 -3.56 -3.14 9.71
C MET A 506 -3.73 -4.62 9.35
N ASN A 507 -3.83 -4.96 8.06
CA ASN A 507 -3.82 -6.36 7.63
C ASN A 507 -2.44 -6.99 7.83
N ILE A 508 -1.39 -6.24 7.49
CA ILE A 508 0.00 -6.65 7.76
C ILE A 508 0.24 -6.77 9.27
N VAL A 509 -0.25 -5.78 10.03
CA VAL A 509 -0.15 -5.82 11.50
C VAL A 509 -0.82 -7.07 12.06
N SER A 510 -2.00 -7.45 11.55
CA SER A 510 -2.72 -8.66 11.98
C SER A 510 -1.95 -9.95 11.74
N LEU A 511 -1.19 -10.01 10.64
CA LEU A 511 -0.52 -11.24 10.20
C LEU A 511 0.85 -11.43 10.85
N TYR A 512 1.60 -10.35 11.08
CA TYR A 512 3.02 -10.43 11.43
C TYR A 512 3.37 -9.82 12.78
N ALA A 513 2.66 -8.75 13.20
CA ALA A 513 3.03 -8.07 14.44
C ALA A 513 2.61 -8.87 15.67
N ARG A 514 3.50 -8.94 16.65
CA ARG A 514 3.23 -9.50 17.99
C ARG A 514 2.88 -8.40 18.98
N ARG A 515 3.35 -7.20 18.70
CA ARG A 515 3.12 -6.01 19.52
C ARG A 515 2.88 -4.80 18.61
N VAL A 516 1.99 -3.93 19.03
CA VAL A 516 1.60 -2.73 18.29
C VAL A 516 1.78 -1.51 19.20
N VAL A 517 2.58 -0.57 18.75
CA VAL A 517 2.77 0.74 19.39
C VAL A 517 2.03 1.78 18.57
N VAL A 518 0.99 2.36 19.15
CA VAL A 518 0.14 3.36 18.49
C VAL A 518 0.65 4.75 18.80
N MET A 519 1.00 5.50 17.76
CA MET A 519 1.46 6.89 17.89
C MET A 519 0.44 7.88 17.32
N ALA A 520 0.20 8.95 18.06
CA ALA A 520 -0.56 10.10 17.59
C ALA A 520 0.02 11.39 18.18
N ARG A 521 0.12 12.45 17.37
CA ARG A 521 0.55 13.80 17.79
C ARG A 521 1.87 13.81 18.56
N GLY A 522 2.83 12.98 18.15
CA GLY A 522 4.15 12.90 18.78
C GLY A 522 4.21 12.15 20.12
N LYS A 523 3.17 11.39 20.48
CA LYS A 523 3.08 10.60 21.72
C LYS A 523 2.76 9.14 21.42
N VAL A 524 3.17 8.24 22.31
CA VAL A 524 2.66 6.87 22.38
C VAL A 524 1.31 6.93 23.08
N MET A 525 0.25 6.48 22.41
CA MET A 525 -1.12 6.53 22.90
C MET A 525 -1.64 5.14 23.30
N GLY A 526 -1.03 4.09 22.78
CA GLY A 526 -1.35 2.69 23.09
C GLY A 526 -0.17 1.79 22.80
N ASP A 527 -0.09 0.70 23.53
CA ASP A 527 0.96 -0.31 23.43
C ASP A 527 0.39 -1.64 23.92
N GLY A 528 0.40 -2.67 23.07
CA GLY A 528 -0.19 -3.97 23.40
C GLY A 528 -0.16 -4.93 22.21
N THR A 529 -0.82 -6.05 22.36
CA THR A 529 -1.03 -7.00 21.26
C THR A 529 -1.97 -6.41 20.19
N PRO A 530 -1.92 -6.90 18.94
CA PRO A 530 -2.88 -6.46 17.91
C PRO A 530 -4.34 -6.57 18.37
N GLN A 531 -4.72 -7.65 19.07
CA GLN A 531 -6.06 -7.85 19.59
C GLN A 531 -6.45 -6.78 20.61
N GLU A 532 -5.55 -6.47 21.56
CA GLU A 532 -5.80 -5.43 22.58
C GLU A 532 -5.95 -4.04 21.96
N VAL A 533 -5.13 -3.71 20.96
CA VAL A 533 -5.19 -2.42 20.27
C VAL A 533 -6.47 -2.32 19.43
N PHE A 534 -6.81 -3.35 18.66
CA PHE A 534 -8.00 -3.35 17.81
C PHE A 534 -9.32 -3.41 18.59
N SER A 535 -9.30 -3.85 19.85
CA SER A 535 -10.46 -3.82 20.74
C SER A 535 -10.77 -2.41 21.29
N GLN A 536 -9.92 -1.40 21.02
CA GLN A 536 -10.06 -0.03 21.52
C GLN A 536 -10.48 0.95 20.41
N PRO A 537 -11.80 1.10 20.11
CA PRO A 537 -12.26 1.94 19.00
C PRO A 537 -11.86 3.41 19.14
N ASP A 538 -11.82 3.94 20.36
CA ASP A 538 -11.41 5.34 20.61
C ASP A 538 -9.92 5.56 20.28
N LEU A 539 -9.06 4.58 20.59
CA LEU A 539 -7.63 4.62 20.25
C LEU A 539 -7.44 4.53 18.74
N MET A 540 -8.16 3.62 18.07
CA MET A 540 -8.13 3.48 16.62
C MET A 540 -8.58 4.77 15.91
N ALA A 541 -9.67 5.38 16.37
CA ALA A 541 -10.17 6.65 15.84
C ALA A 541 -9.17 7.81 16.09
N LEU A 542 -8.57 7.90 17.28
CA LEU A 542 -7.57 8.91 17.62
C LEU A 542 -6.34 8.84 16.72
N ALA A 543 -5.90 7.64 16.38
CA ALA A 543 -4.75 7.38 15.52
C ALA A 543 -5.11 7.35 14.02
N CYS A 544 -6.38 7.57 13.66
CA CYS A 544 -6.91 7.47 12.30
C CYS A 544 -6.60 6.11 11.65
N LEU A 545 -6.70 5.03 12.41
CA LEU A 545 -6.49 3.66 11.95
C LEU A 545 -7.83 2.96 11.72
N ARG A 546 -7.84 2.02 10.76
CA ARG A 546 -8.99 1.16 10.46
C ARG A 546 -8.56 -0.28 10.65
N ARG A 547 -9.21 -1.00 11.56
CA ARG A 547 -8.95 -2.43 11.79
C ARG A 547 -9.38 -3.26 10.57
N PRO A 548 -8.83 -4.47 10.39
CA PRO A 548 -9.23 -5.37 9.32
C PRO A 548 -10.73 -5.72 9.38
N SER A 549 -11.38 -5.92 8.23
CA SER A 549 -12.82 -6.20 8.18
C SER A 549 -13.22 -7.47 8.92
N ILE A 550 -12.32 -8.45 9.01
CA ILE A 550 -12.57 -9.66 9.80
C ILE A 550 -12.68 -9.37 11.31
N ALA A 551 -11.91 -8.40 11.82
CA ALA A 551 -12.01 -7.99 13.22
C ALA A 551 -13.40 -7.35 13.51
N ASP A 552 -13.94 -6.56 12.56
CA ASP A 552 -15.30 -6.03 12.66
C ASP A 552 -16.36 -7.14 12.66
N VAL A 553 -16.19 -8.16 11.81
CA VAL A 553 -17.07 -9.33 11.74
C VAL A 553 -17.07 -10.09 13.07
N THR A 554 -15.90 -10.41 13.61
CA THR A 554 -15.77 -11.25 14.82
C THR A 554 -16.21 -10.51 16.07
N ASP A 555 -15.98 -9.20 16.14
CA ASP A 555 -16.52 -8.33 17.19
C ASP A 555 -18.07 -8.34 17.19
N ALA A 556 -18.67 -8.18 16.01
CA ALA A 556 -20.12 -8.19 15.86
C ALA A 556 -20.76 -9.57 16.11
N LEU A 557 -20.05 -10.67 15.83
CA LEU A 557 -20.54 -12.03 16.04
C LEU A 557 -20.40 -12.49 17.50
N TRP A 558 -19.25 -12.17 18.12
CA TRP A 558 -18.86 -12.80 19.39
C TRP A 558 -18.35 -11.83 20.45
N GLY A 559 -18.17 -10.53 20.14
CA GLY A 559 -17.51 -9.57 21.02
C GLY A 559 -16.01 -9.86 21.22
N GLU A 560 -15.41 -10.61 20.30
CA GLU A 560 -14.00 -11.01 20.33
C GLU A 560 -13.31 -10.46 19.07
N ILE A 561 -12.04 -10.02 19.20
CA ILE A 561 -11.23 -9.59 18.06
C ILE A 561 -10.36 -10.76 17.60
N LEU A 562 -10.69 -11.31 16.44
CA LEU A 562 -9.83 -12.27 15.75
C LEU A 562 -9.14 -11.59 14.56
N LEU A 563 -7.90 -11.98 14.30
CA LEU A 563 -7.03 -11.25 13.38
C LEU A 563 -7.12 -11.74 11.94
N THR A 564 -7.51 -13.00 11.75
CA THR A 564 -7.54 -13.64 10.42
C THR A 564 -8.87 -14.34 10.12
N PRO A 565 -9.26 -14.45 8.85
CA PRO A 565 -10.40 -15.25 8.43
C PRO A 565 -10.30 -16.72 8.86
N ALA A 566 -9.10 -17.28 8.91
CA ALA A 566 -8.85 -18.67 9.35
C ALA A 566 -9.16 -18.85 10.83
N ASP A 567 -8.70 -17.93 11.70
CA ASP A 567 -9.02 -17.96 13.14
C ASP A 567 -10.52 -17.85 13.38
N ALA A 568 -11.19 -16.96 12.62
CA ALA A 568 -12.64 -16.79 12.69
C ALA A 568 -13.40 -18.06 12.29
N ALA A 569 -12.96 -18.72 11.21
CA ALA A 569 -13.55 -20.00 10.78
C ALA A 569 -13.33 -21.11 11.82
N GLN A 570 -12.13 -21.22 12.38
CA GLN A 570 -11.82 -22.18 13.43
C GLN A 570 -12.67 -21.92 14.69
N ARG A 571 -12.85 -20.68 15.08
CA ARG A 571 -13.70 -20.27 16.20
C ARG A 571 -15.15 -20.70 15.99
N LEU A 572 -15.69 -20.47 14.80
CA LEU A 572 -17.04 -20.88 14.42
C LEU A 572 -17.20 -22.41 14.52
N PHE A 573 -16.25 -23.19 13.98
CA PHE A 573 -16.31 -24.65 13.99
C PHE A 573 -16.10 -25.27 15.38
N SER A 574 -15.46 -24.57 16.32
CA SER A 574 -15.22 -25.06 17.68
C SER A 574 -16.49 -25.09 18.56
N GLY A 575 -17.59 -24.56 18.06
CA GLY A 575 -18.90 -24.64 18.75
C GLY A 575 -18.99 -23.86 20.06
N LYS A 576 -18.06 -22.97 20.37
CA LYS A 576 -18.18 -22.05 21.52
C LYS A 576 -19.19 -20.95 21.19
N THR A 577 -20.43 -21.31 20.95
CA THR A 577 -21.54 -20.36 20.84
C THR A 577 -21.83 -19.83 22.24
N THR A 578 -21.33 -18.67 22.59
CA THR A 578 -22.02 -17.88 23.61
C THR A 578 -23.31 -17.38 22.96
N HIS A 579 -24.45 -17.77 23.51
CA HIS A 579 -25.76 -17.27 23.11
C HIS A 579 -25.73 -15.74 23.13
N VAL A 580 -25.85 -15.13 21.96
CA VAL A 580 -26.25 -13.73 21.86
C VAL A 580 -27.75 -13.72 22.16
N GLU A 581 -28.12 -13.44 23.42
CA GLU A 581 -29.47 -13.00 23.74
C GLU A 581 -29.73 -11.66 23.03
N VAL A 582 -30.86 -11.58 22.34
CA VAL A 582 -31.42 -10.45 21.58
C VAL A 582 -31.71 -9.27 22.48
#